data_603d76b09db4220fc657174f2da355fa
#
_entry.id   603d76b09db4220fc657174f2da355fa
#
_cell.length_a   1.000
_cell.length_b   1.000
_cell.length_c   1.000
_cell.angle_alpha   90.00
_cell.angle_beta   90.00
_cell.angle_gamma   90.00
#
_symmetry.space_group_name_H-M   'P 1'
#
loop_
_entity.id
_entity.type
_entity.pdbx_description
1 polymer ?
#
loop_
_entity_poly.entity_id
_entity_poly.type
_entity_poly.pdbx_seq_one_letter_code
_entity_poly.pdbx_strand_id
1 'polypeptide(L)'
;DLIRKKQDVLAKWMALEVGKPLAEGKAEAGGSADIFEWNSEETKRIYGQTVESRFEDTRVHVYYQPIGVVAALTPWNFPLVLSARKISTALAAGCSVIVKPDVITPGTVMELVDICRESGVPPGVVNLLSGDPPSIASQLISSDIIKKISLTGSTRVGKLILKQAADKVQRVTMELSGHAPFIVFDDANIEKATDMAIAAKFRNNGQVCISPSKFYIQNSKKKDFVNLFVEKTKKLKIGNGMDADVQLGPMTTKKRLTEIEELVEKTKQEGAKVLLGGKRPSGFNKGFYYEPTIFDDVTDEFTIMKQEPFGPLCPMLSFETFDEVIKRANNHELGLASYICTNSMEQAHRASEQIETGTVAVNTPLVAIAEAPFGGIKQTGYGREGGSMAIKDYLNVKYTHLGIKG
;
A
#
# COMPACT_ATOMS: atom_id res chain seq x y z
N ASP A 1 -1.80 -22.17 3.06
CA ASP A 1 -1.54 -23.01 4.24
C ASP A 1 -0.14 -22.82 4.80
N LEU A 2 0.95 -22.98 4.01
CA LEU A 2 2.33 -22.88 4.51
C LEU A 2 2.67 -21.50 5.06
N ILE A 3 2.20 -20.42 4.45
CA ILE A 3 2.38 -19.05 4.97
C ILE A 3 1.77 -18.93 6.37
N ARG A 4 0.55 -19.44 6.60
CA ARG A 4 -0.09 -19.44 7.92
C ARG A 4 0.67 -20.29 8.93
N LYS A 5 1.19 -21.46 8.53
CA LYS A 5 2.01 -22.34 9.41
C LYS A 5 3.34 -21.70 9.78
N LYS A 6 3.95 -20.93 8.89
CA LYS A 6 5.26 -20.24 9.07
C LYS A 6 5.13 -18.79 9.52
N GLN A 7 3.93 -18.35 9.95
CA GLN A 7 3.68 -16.93 10.32
C GLN A 7 4.65 -16.39 11.38
N ASP A 8 5.07 -17.23 12.34
CA ASP A 8 6.02 -16.81 13.38
C ASP A 8 7.43 -16.59 12.83
N VAL A 9 7.86 -17.38 11.86
CA VAL A 9 9.15 -17.22 11.18
C VAL A 9 9.13 -15.95 10.33
N LEU A 10 8.08 -15.75 9.56
CA LEU A 10 7.89 -14.57 8.71
C LEU A 10 7.81 -13.28 9.54
N ALA A 11 7.08 -13.30 10.67
CA ALA A 11 7.01 -12.17 11.59
C ALA A 11 8.37 -11.81 12.17
N LYS A 12 9.21 -12.82 12.54
CA LYS A 12 10.57 -12.59 13.02
C LYS A 12 11.46 -11.96 11.94
N TRP A 13 11.38 -12.42 10.69
CA TRP A 13 12.10 -11.78 9.59
C TRP A 13 11.72 -10.31 9.46
N MET A 14 10.42 -9.98 9.44
CA MET A 14 9.96 -8.60 9.36
C MET A 14 10.36 -7.75 10.57
N ALA A 15 10.41 -8.32 11.76
CA ALA A 15 10.90 -7.61 12.94
C ALA A 15 12.41 -7.31 12.86
N LEU A 16 13.20 -8.23 12.33
CA LEU A 16 14.64 -8.06 12.16
C LEU A 16 14.99 -7.07 11.04
N GLU A 17 14.31 -7.14 9.91
CA GLU A 17 14.61 -6.35 8.71
C GLU A 17 13.99 -4.96 8.73
N VAL A 18 12.74 -4.84 9.19
CA VAL A 18 11.97 -3.57 9.18
C VAL A 18 11.90 -2.93 10.55
N GLY A 19 12.03 -3.71 11.62
CA GLY A 19 11.74 -3.28 12.99
C GLY A 19 10.26 -3.38 13.37
N LYS A 20 9.44 -4.01 12.56
CA LYS A 20 7.99 -4.14 12.75
C LYS A 20 7.67 -4.98 13.99
N PRO A 21 6.67 -4.60 14.83
CA PRO A 21 6.21 -5.44 15.92
C PRO A 21 5.77 -6.84 15.45
N LEU A 22 6.10 -7.89 16.24
CA LEU A 22 5.74 -9.28 15.87
C LEU A 22 4.26 -9.47 15.59
N ALA A 23 3.37 -8.80 16.32
CA ALA A 23 1.92 -8.88 16.09
C ALA A 23 1.54 -8.36 14.69
N GLU A 24 2.16 -7.26 14.24
CA GLU A 24 1.94 -6.71 12.91
C GLU A 24 2.53 -7.63 11.82
N GLY A 25 3.71 -8.22 12.09
CA GLY A 25 4.32 -9.20 11.19
C GLY A 25 3.42 -10.44 10.99
N LYS A 26 2.83 -10.95 12.06
CA LYS A 26 1.84 -12.05 11.99
C LYS A 26 0.60 -11.66 11.19
N ALA A 27 0.07 -10.46 11.42
CA ALA A 27 -1.06 -9.95 10.65
C ALA A 27 -0.74 -9.80 9.15
N GLU A 28 0.48 -9.34 8.81
CA GLU A 28 0.94 -9.27 7.42
C GLU A 28 1.05 -10.66 6.79
N ALA A 29 1.54 -11.66 7.53
CA ALA A 29 1.60 -13.04 7.06
C ALA A 29 0.20 -13.62 6.81
N GLY A 30 -0.75 -13.37 7.70
CA GLY A 30 -2.15 -13.74 7.52
C GLY A 30 -2.75 -13.14 6.24
N GLY A 31 -2.66 -11.83 6.08
CA GLY A 31 -3.15 -11.15 4.88
C GLY A 31 -2.45 -11.59 3.58
N SER A 32 -1.17 -11.97 3.65
CA SER A 32 -0.45 -12.55 2.51
C SER A 32 -1.00 -13.92 2.11
N ALA A 33 -1.35 -14.73 3.10
CA ALA A 33 -2.00 -16.03 2.85
C ALA A 33 -3.38 -15.86 2.21
N ASP A 34 -4.18 -14.90 2.70
CA ASP A 34 -5.50 -14.58 2.15
C ASP A 34 -5.41 -14.16 0.68
N ILE A 35 -4.38 -13.37 0.31
CA ILE A 35 -4.14 -12.94 -1.07
C ILE A 35 -3.79 -14.13 -1.98
N PHE A 36 -2.95 -15.07 -1.53
CA PHE A 36 -2.66 -16.29 -2.30
C PHE A 36 -3.91 -17.15 -2.48
N GLU A 37 -4.72 -17.30 -1.43
CA GLU A 37 -5.96 -18.05 -1.47
C GLU A 37 -6.96 -17.41 -2.45
N TRP A 38 -7.19 -16.09 -2.34
CA TRP A 38 -8.03 -15.33 -3.26
C TRP A 38 -7.61 -15.53 -4.73
N ASN A 39 -6.32 -15.32 -5.03
CA ASN A 39 -5.83 -15.44 -6.40
C ASN A 39 -5.92 -16.88 -6.93
N SER A 40 -5.76 -17.90 -6.07
CA SER A 40 -5.95 -19.30 -6.47
C SER A 40 -7.38 -19.59 -6.90
N GLU A 41 -8.37 -19.00 -6.23
CA GLU A 41 -9.78 -19.13 -6.59
C GLU A 41 -10.15 -18.28 -7.82
N GLU A 42 -9.52 -17.12 -8.00
CA GLU A 42 -9.74 -16.29 -9.21
C GLU A 42 -9.22 -16.95 -10.48
N THR A 43 -8.27 -17.87 -10.41
CA THR A 43 -7.80 -18.65 -11.58
C THR A 43 -8.95 -19.33 -12.32
N LYS A 44 -9.96 -19.80 -11.56
CA LYS A 44 -11.15 -20.48 -12.11
C LYS A 44 -12.11 -19.52 -12.84
N ARG A 45 -11.91 -18.20 -12.73
CA ARG A 45 -12.80 -17.16 -13.27
C ARG A 45 -12.20 -16.40 -14.46
N ILE A 46 -11.13 -16.92 -15.04
CA ILE A 46 -10.54 -16.41 -16.29
C ILE A 46 -11.38 -16.93 -17.47
N TYR A 47 -12.61 -16.41 -17.59
CA TYR A 47 -13.54 -16.87 -18.62
C TYR A 47 -13.27 -16.18 -19.95
N GLY A 48 -13.20 -16.96 -21.03
CA GLY A 48 -13.36 -16.47 -22.39
C GLY A 48 -14.80 -16.13 -22.73
N GLN A 49 -15.02 -15.68 -23.96
CA GLN A 49 -16.35 -15.34 -24.48
C GLN A 49 -16.52 -15.95 -25.87
N THR A 50 -17.73 -16.44 -26.16
CA THR A 50 -18.18 -16.70 -27.53
C THR A 50 -19.10 -15.54 -27.91
N VAL A 51 -18.72 -14.82 -28.96
CA VAL A 51 -19.46 -13.65 -29.44
C VAL A 51 -20.13 -14.04 -30.77
N GLU A 52 -21.41 -13.73 -30.89
CA GLU A 52 -22.14 -13.97 -32.16
C GLU A 52 -21.55 -13.06 -33.25
N SER A 53 -21.29 -13.65 -34.41
CA SER A 53 -20.79 -12.92 -35.56
C SER A 53 -21.95 -12.39 -36.41
N ARG A 54 -21.80 -11.18 -36.95
CA ARG A 54 -22.74 -10.66 -37.96
C ARG A 54 -22.64 -11.32 -39.34
N PHE A 55 -21.62 -12.13 -39.55
CA PHE A 55 -21.41 -12.86 -40.80
C PHE A 55 -21.88 -14.30 -40.64
N GLU A 56 -22.64 -14.76 -41.60
CA GLU A 56 -23.10 -16.16 -41.67
C GLU A 56 -21.90 -17.12 -41.70
N ASP A 57 -22.10 -18.32 -41.18
CA ASP A 57 -21.08 -19.37 -41.14
C ASP A 57 -19.76 -19.00 -40.47
N THR A 58 -19.81 -18.06 -39.55
CA THR A 58 -18.62 -17.68 -38.74
C THR A 58 -18.91 -17.67 -37.26
N ARG A 59 -17.86 -17.81 -36.43
CA ARG A 59 -17.91 -17.70 -34.97
C ARG A 59 -16.72 -16.91 -34.45
N VAL A 60 -16.93 -16.13 -33.39
CA VAL A 60 -15.87 -15.40 -32.72
C VAL A 60 -15.68 -15.96 -31.32
N HIS A 61 -14.43 -16.35 -30.99
CA HIS A 61 -14.03 -16.76 -29.66
C HIS A 61 -13.01 -15.77 -29.11
N VAL A 62 -13.26 -15.24 -27.92
CA VAL A 62 -12.32 -14.40 -27.17
C VAL A 62 -11.77 -15.21 -26.01
N TYR A 63 -10.46 -15.20 -25.84
CA TYR A 63 -9.80 -15.91 -24.74
C TYR A 63 -8.58 -15.14 -24.23
N TYR A 64 -8.13 -15.53 -23.04
CA TYR A 64 -7.01 -14.90 -22.36
C TYR A 64 -5.79 -15.83 -22.38
N GLN A 65 -4.61 -15.22 -22.54
CA GLN A 65 -3.33 -15.92 -22.47
C GLN A 65 -2.39 -15.22 -21.50
N PRO A 66 -1.53 -15.94 -20.76
CA PRO A 66 -0.50 -15.33 -19.93
C PRO A 66 0.32 -14.32 -20.72
N ILE A 67 0.64 -13.17 -20.09
CA ILE A 67 1.47 -12.16 -20.75
C ILE A 67 2.92 -12.65 -20.92
N GLY A 68 3.40 -13.57 -20.07
CA GLY A 68 4.74 -14.10 -20.06
C GLY A 68 5.51 -13.83 -18.77
N VAL A 69 6.77 -13.47 -18.85
CA VAL A 69 7.61 -13.24 -17.67
C VAL A 69 7.36 -11.85 -17.07
N VAL A 70 7.16 -11.81 -15.76
CA VAL A 70 6.87 -10.59 -15.00
C VAL A 70 8.06 -10.22 -14.11
N ALA A 71 8.47 -8.96 -14.11
CA ALA A 71 9.37 -8.39 -13.12
C ALA A 71 8.56 -7.73 -11.99
N ALA A 72 8.67 -8.25 -10.77
CA ALA A 72 8.03 -7.74 -9.57
C ALA A 72 9.03 -6.99 -8.70
N LEU A 73 8.91 -5.67 -8.62
CA LEU A 73 9.79 -4.79 -7.85
C LEU A 73 9.08 -4.34 -6.58
N THR A 74 9.57 -4.75 -5.40
CA THR A 74 8.87 -4.55 -4.13
C THR A 74 9.69 -3.75 -3.12
N PRO A 75 9.04 -2.86 -2.33
CA PRO A 75 9.70 -2.06 -1.31
C PRO A 75 9.82 -2.80 0.02
N TRP A 76 10.49 -2.15 0.97
CA TRP A 76 10.83 -2.71 2.28
C TRP A 76 9.72 -2.67 3.34
N ASN A 77 8.74 -1.77 3.22
CA ASN A 77 7.83 -1.47 4.34
C ASN A 77 6.80 -2.57 4.66
N PHE A 78 6.35 -3.30 3.65
CA PHE A 78 5.51 -4.49 3.78
C PHE A 78 6.03 -5.57 2.82
N PRO A 79 7.22 -6.14 3.12
CA PRO A 79 7.95 -6.98 2.18
C PRO A 79 7.20 -8.25 1.79
N LEU A 80 6.44 -8.82 2.72
CA LEU A 80 5.72 -10.06 2.49
C LEU A 80 4.46 -9.82 1.65
N VAL A 81 3.56 -8.95 2.09
CA VAL A 81 2.25 -8.75 1.44
C VAL A 81 2.38 -8.11 0.06
N LEU A 82 3.33 -7.18 -0.13
CA LEU A 82 3.54 -6.53 -1.43
C LEU A 82 4.19 -7.48 -2.44
N SER A 83 5.04 -8.41 -1.99
CA SER A 83 5.55 -9.49 -2.83
C SER A 83 4.48 -10.56 -3.10
N ALA A 84 3.70 -10.92 -2.09
CA ALA A 84 2.60 -11.87 -2.22
C ALA A 84 1.57 -11.43 -3.26
N ARG A 85 1.16 -10.14 -3.28
CA ARG A 85 0.24 -9.60 -4.29
C ARG A 85 0.74 -9.83 -5.72
N LYS A 86 2.01 -9.55 -5.97
CA LYS A 86 2.60 -9.66 -7.31
C LYS A 86 2.85 -11.10 -7.73
N ILE A 87 3.42 -11.91 -6.83
CA ILE A 87 3.74 -13.31 -7.10
C ILE A 87 2.46 -14.12 -7.32
N SER A 88 1.48 -14.03 -6.41
CA SER A 88 0.26 -14.83 -6.49
C SER A 88 -0.58 -14.48 -7.72
N THR A 89 -0.68 -13.19 -8.08
CA THR A 89 -1.41 -12.78 -9.29
C THR A 89 -0.71 -13.25 -10.57
N ALA A 90 0.63 -13.19 -10.63
CA ALA A 90 1.41 -13.71 -11.74
C ALA A 90 1.18 -15.22 -11.92
N LEU A 91 1.26 -15.99 -10.81
CA LEU A 91 1.01 -17.44 -10.82
C LEU A 91 -0.41 -17.77 -11.24
N ALA A 92 -1.41 -17.06 -10.70
CA ALA A 92 -2.81 -17.25 -11.06
C ALA A 92 -3.08 -17.00 -12.55
N ALA A 93 -2.37 -16.06 -13.16
CA ALA A 93 -2.45 -15.80 -14.60
C ALA A 93 -1.63 -16.77 -15.45
N GLY A 94 -0.87 -17.70 -14.87
CA GLY A 94 0.02 -18.61 -15.58
C GLY A 94 1.35 -17.97 -16.05
N CYS A 95 1.78 -16.90 -15.39
CA CYS A 95 3.03 -16.19 -15.68
C CYS A 95 4.18 -16.68 -14.79
N SER A 96 5.40 -16.66 -15.28
CA SER A 96 6.58 -16.72 -14.44
C SER A 96 6.90 -15.34 -13.88
N VAL A 97 7.54 -15.30 -12.70
CA VAL A 97 7.86 -14.04 -12.04
C VAL A 97 9.31 -14.03 -11.53
N ILE A 98 9.95 -12.89 -11.73
CA ILE A 98 11.23 -12.54 -11.10
C ILE A 98 10.92 -11.48 -10.07
N VAL A 99 11.02 -11.80 -8.77
CA VAL A 99 10.84 -10.86 -7.69
C VAL A 99 12.17 -10.24 -7.28
N LYS A 100 12.21 -8.92 -7.25
CA LYS A 100 13.34 -8.15 -6.73
C LYS A 100 12.87 -7.40 -5.48
N PRO A 101 13.15 -7.94 -4.27
CA PRO A 101 12.85 -7.25 -3.01
C PRO A 101 13.76 -6.03 -2.83
N ASP A 102 13.39 -5.16 -1.89
CA ASP A 102 14.32 -4.15 -1.41
C ASP A 102 15.56 -4.81 -0.77
N VAL A 103 16.71 -4.15 -0.86
CA VAL A 103 17.96 -4.63 -0.27
C VAL A 103 17.93 -4.76 1.24
N ILE A 104 16.98 -4.07 1.89
CA ILE A 104 16.77 -4.10 3.34
C ILE A 104 16.00 -5.35 3.77
N THR A 105 15.15 -5.90 2.90
CA THR A 105 14.19 -6.95 3.25
C THR A 105 14.30 -8.21 2.36
N PRO A 106 15.49 -8.73 2.11
CA PRO A 106 15.65 -9.92 1.27
C PRO A 106 15.17 -11.19 1.96
N GLY A 107 15.38 -11.35 3.27
CA GLY A 107 15.11 -12.58 4.02
C GLY A 107 13.61 -12.91 4.07
N THR A 108 12.76 -11.91 4.32
CA THR A 108 11.29 -12.10 4.29
C THR A 108 10.82 -12.62 2.93
N VAL A 109 11.34 -12.07 1.83
CA VAL A 109 10.91 -12.46 0.48
C VAL A 109 11.56 -13.77 0.05
N MET A 110 12.79 -14.07 0.49
CA MET A 110 13.43 -15.39 0.29
C MET A 110 12.59 -16.50 0.93
N GLU A 111 12.15 -16.31 2.19
CA GLU A 111 11.27 -17.29 2.86
C GLU A 111 9.94 -17.47 2.09
N LEU A 112 9.36 -16.41 1.52
CA LEU A 112 8.16 -16.53 0.67
C LEU A 112 8.43 -17.35 -0.60
N VAL A 113 9.56 -17.14 -1.26
CA VAL A 113 9.96 -17.91 -2.46
C VAL A 113 10.19 -19.38 -2.11
N ASP A 114 10.83 -19.66 -0.97
CA ASP A 114 11.00 -21.03 -0.46
C ASP A 114 9.65 -21.69 -0.15
N ILE A 115 8.69 -20.96 0.43
CA ILE A 115 7.32 -21.42 0.64
C ILE A 115 6.65 -21.78 -0.70
N CYS A 116 6.84 -20.98 -1.75
CA CYS A 116 6.34 -21.32 -3.09
C CYS A 116 6.94 -22.63 -3.60
N ARG A 117 8.25 -22.82 -3.46
CA ARG A 117 8.94 -24.06 -3.83
C ARG A 117 8.44 -25.28 -3.03
N GLU A 118 8.31 -25.14 -1.72
CA GLU A 118 7.77 -26.19 -0.83
C GLU A 118 6.31 -26.55 -1.17
N SER A 119 5.56 -25.58 -1.70
CA SER A 119 4.17 -25.78 -2.16
C SER A 119 4.06 -26.47 -3.51
N GLY A 120 5.17 -26.82 -4.16
CA GLY A 120 5.20 -27.52 -5.43
C GLY A 120 5.22 -26.62 -6.66
N VAL A 121 5.49 -25.33 -6.52
CA VAL A 121 5.71 -24.44 -7.69
C VAL A 121 6.96 -24.92 -8.42
N PRO A 122 6.87 -25.21 -9.74
CA PRO A 122 8.00 -25.73 -10.51
C PRO A 122 9.22 -24.80 -10.48
N PRO A 123 10.45 -25.36 -10.52
CA PRO A 123 11.68 -24.57 -10.63
C PRO A 123 11.63 -23.60 -11.83
N GLY A 124 12.11 -22.38 -11.63
CA GLY A 124 12.14 -21.33 -12.66
C GLY A 124 10.85 -20.55 -12.84
N VAL A 125 9.74 -20.93 -12.18
CA VAL A 125 8.48 -20.18 -12.25
C VAL A 125 8.50 -18.96 -11.32
N VAL A 126 9.03 -19.11 -10.10
CA VAL A 126 9.28 -17.98 -9.17
C VAL A 126 10.77 -17.88 -8.92
N ASN A 127 11.35 -16.75 -9.24
CA ASN A 127 12.78 -16.48 -9.10
C ASN A 127 12.98 -15.21 -8.27
N LEU A 128 14.09 -15.16 -7.52
CA LEU A 128 14.44 -14.00 -6.70
C LEU A 128 15.78 -13.43 -7.15
N LEU A 129 15.86 -12.11 -7.28
CA LEU A 129 17.09 -11.37 -7.49
C LEU A 129 17.30 -10.35 -6.37
N SER A 130 18.45 -10.42 -5.71
CA SER A 130 18.89 -9.42 -4.72
C SER A 130 20.19 -8.78 -5.15
N GLY A 131 20.35 -7.48 -4.94
CA GLY A 131 21.55 -6.73 -5.32
C GLY A 131 21.23 -5.26 -5.59
N ASP A 132 22.11 -4.58 -6.34
CA ASP A 132 21.98 -3.16 -6.63
C ASP A 132 20.66 -2.82 -7.37
N PRO A 133 19.78 -2.02 -6.75
CA PRO A 133 18.44 -1.82 -7.30
C PRO A 133 18.40 -1.16 -8.69
N PRO A 134 19.17 -0.09 -8.97
CA PRO A 134 19.17 0.54 -10.29
C PRO A 134 19.67 -0.41 -11.39
N SER A 135 20.75 -1.15 -11.12
CA SER A 135 21.33 -2.07 -12.09
C SER A 135 20.37 -3.20 -12.44
N ILE A 136 19.83 -3.88 -11.43
CA ILE A 136 18.86 -4.99 -11.64
C ILE A 136 17.61 -4.49 -12.37
N ALA A 137 17.03 -3.36 -11.92
CA ALA A 137 15.85 -2.82 -12.56
C ALA A 137 16.10 -2.50 -14.04
N SER A 138 17.21 -1.83 -14.36
CA SER A 138 17.56 -1.50 -15.73
C SER A 138 17.74 -2.74 -16.61
N GLN A 139 18.42 -3.78 -16.10
CA GLN A 139 18.58 -5.04 -16.83
C GLN A 139 17.27 -5.77 -17.07
N LEU A 140 16.38 -5.83 -16.07
CA LEU A 140 15.07 -6.44 -16.22
C LEU A 140 14.23 -5.70 -17.25
N ILE A 141 14.20 -4.37 -17.20
CA ILE A 141 13.42 -3.54 -18.14
C ILE A 141 13.96 -3.65 -19.56
N SER A 142 15.30 -3.68 -19.72
CA SER A 142 15.93 -3.80 -21.05
C SER A 142 15.83 -5.20 -21.67
N SER A 143 15.43 -6.21 -20.88
CA SER A 143 15.31 -7.59 -21.35
C SER A 143 14.09 -7.81 -22.25
N ASP A 144 14.29 -8.51 -23.38
CA ASP A 144 13.20 -8.90 -24.29
C ASP A 144 12.29 -10.00 -23.72
N ILE A 145 12.77 -10.69 -22.67
CA ILE A 145 12.01 -11.75 -22.01
C ILE A 145 10.92 -11.15 -21.08
N ILE A 146 11.21 -10.03 -20.44
CA ILE A 146 10.27 -9.39 -19.51
C ILE A 146 9.16 -8.69 -20.28
N LYS A 147 7.92 -9.12 -20.04
CA LYS A 147 6.72 -8.60 -20.70
C LYS A 147 5.91 -7.63 -19.86
N LYS A 148 6.07 -7.71 -18.53
CA LYS A 148 5.37 -6.84 -17.59
C LYS A 148 6.29 -6.45 -16.44
N ILE A 149 6.13 -5.21 -15.99
CA ILE A 149 6.75 -4.70 -14.77
C ILE A 149 5.65 -4.35 -13.77
N SER A 150 5.71 -4.91 -12.57
CA SER A 150 4.86 -4.55 -11.45
C SER A 150 5.72 -3.92 -10.37
N LEU A 151 5.54 -2.62 -10.13
CA LEU A 151 6.31 -1.85 -9.16
C LEU A 151 5.42 -1.36 -8.02
N THR A 152 5.89 -1.55 -6.79
CA THR A 152 5.46 -0.75 -5.63
C THR A 152 6.67 0.04 -5.13
N GLY A 153 6.50 1.37 -4.95
CA GLY A 153 7.61 2.22 -4.54
C GLY A 153 7.26 3.72 -4.52
N SER A 154 8.27 4.58 -4.51
CA SER A 154 8.04 6.02 -4.56
C SER A 154 7.63 6.51 -5.96
N THR A 155 6.82 7.58 -6.02
CA THR A 155 6.42 8.21 -7.29
C THR A 155 7.63 8.58 -8.16
N ARG A 156 8.73 9.04 -7.55
CA ARG A 156 9.98 9.35 -8.26
C ARG A 156 10.55 8.12 -8.97
N VAL A 157 10.61 6.98 -8.30
CA VAL A 157 11.09 5.71 -8.89
C VAL A 157 10.13 5.22 -9.96
N GLY A 158 8.83 5.29 -9.72
CA GLY A 158 7.81 4.93 -10.70
C GLY A 158 7.97 5.68 -12.02
N LYS A 159 8.17 7.00 -11.96
CA LYS A 159 8.42 7.83 -13.15
C LYS A 159 9.68 7.41 -13.91
N LEU A 160 10.75 7.00 -13.21
CA LEU A 160 11.98 6.50 -13.86
C LEU A 160 11.74 5.17 -14.58
N ILE A 161 11.05 4.23 -13.92
CA ILE A 161 10.71 2.92 -14.50
C ILE A 161 9.81 3.09 -15.72
N LEU A 162 8.79 3.97 -15.64
CA LEU A 162 7.90 4.26 -16.77
C LEU A 162 8.64 4.77 -17.99
N LYS A 163 9.60 5.70 -17.79
CA LYS A 163 10.42 6.20 -18.89
C LYS A 163 11.20 5.09 -19.59
N GLN A 164 11.80 4.17 -18.83
CA GLN A 164 12.56 3.05 -19.39
C GLN A 164 11.65 2.01 -20.06
N ALA A 165 10.51 1.69 -19.45
CA ALA A 165 9.54 0.72 -19.97
C ALA A 165 8.89 1.18 -21.28
N ALA A 166 8.81 2.51 -21.53
CA ALA A 166 8.25 3.09 -22.73
C ALA A 166 9.01 2.67 -24.00
N ASP A 167 10.33 2.50 -23.93
CA ASP A 167 11.18 2.12 -25.09
C ASP A 167 10.77 0.76 -25.68
N LYS A 168 10.18 -0.11 -24.88
CA LYS A 168 9.72 -1.45 -25.29
C LYS A 168 8.19 -1.62 -25.26
N VAL A 169 7.47 -0.55 -24.97
CA VAL A 169 6.00 -0.58 -24.81
C VAL A 169 5.57 -1.67 -23.81
N GLN A 170 6.37 -1.87 -22.75
CA GLN A 170 6.10 -2.89 -21.76
C GLN A 170 4.86 -2.55 -20.95
N ARG A 171 4.05 -3.57 -20.63
CA ARG A 171 2.94 -3.39 -19.70
C ARG A 171 3.46 -3.13 -18.28
N VAL A 172 2.88 -2.16 -17.61
CA VAL A 172 3.29 -1.79 -16.26
C VAL A 172 2.07 -1.68 -15.33
N THR A 173 2.26 -2.04 -14.05
CA THR A 173 1.36 -1.72 -12.94
C THR A 173 2.17 -0.96 -11.92
N MET A 174 1.68 0.20 -11.48
CA MET A 174 2.40 1.13 -10.61
C MET A 174 1.59 1.42 -9.37
N GLU A 175 2.11 1.01 -8.20
CA GLU A 175 1.61 1.33 -6.88
C GLU A 175 2.61 2.23 -6.19
N LEU A 176 2.32 3.53 -6.14
CA LEU A 176 3.28 4.56 -5.76
C LEU A 176 2.89 5.25 -4.45
N SER A 177 3.47 6.42 -4.17
CA SER A 177 3.22 7.18 -2.94
C SER A 177 1.76 7.52 -2.73
N GLY A 178 1.35 7.61 -1.45
CA GLY A 178 0.06 8.10 -1.01
C GLY A 178 0.18 9.25 -0.01
N HIS A 179 -0.90 10.00 0.18
CA HIS A 179 -0.99 11.06 1.21
C HIS A 179 -2.43 11.15 1.70
N ALA A 180 -2.84 10.13 2.44
CA ALA A 180 -4.23 9.83 2.73
C ALA A 180 -4.89 10.87 3.65
N PRO A 181 -6.05 11.47 3.27
CA PRO A 181 -6.88 12.23 4.16
C PRO A 181 -7.66 11.31 5.11
N PHE A 182 -7.77 11.73 6.37
CA PHE A 182 -8.63 11.16 7.40
C PHE A 182 -9.64 12.24 7.82
N ILE A 183 -10.90 12.04 7.50
CA ILE A 183 -11.96 13.03 7.65
C ILE A 183 -12.92 12.60 8.75
N VAL A 184 -13.15 13.46 9.74
CA VAL A 184 -14.08 13.24 10.86
C VAL A 184 -15.18 14.29 10.81
N PHE A 185 -16.40 13.87 10.49
CA PHE A 185 -17.57 14.73 10.50
C PHE A 185 -18.15 14.89 11.92
N ASP A 186 -19.01 15.88 12.12
CA ASP A 186 -19.56 16.24 13.44
C ASP A 186 -20.53 15.18 14.02
N ASP A 187 -21.10 14.34 13.18
CA ASP A 187 -21.98 13.23 13.56
C ASP A 187 -21.20 11.94 13.92
N ALA A 188 -19.89 11.91 13.68
CA ALA A 188 -19.07 10.74 13.93
C ALA A 188 -18.97 10.40 15.43
N ASN A 189 -18.91 9.10 15.74
CA ASN A 189 -18.53 8.64 17.07
C ASN A 189 -17.05 8.89 17.29
N ILE A 190 -16.70 9.84 18.14
CA ILE A 190 -15.33 10.32 18.35
C ILE A 190 -14.41 9.21 18.89
N GLU A 191 -14.92 8.37 19.78
CA GLU A 191 -14.12 7.27 20.33
C GLU A 191 -13.73 6.26 19.27
N LYS A 192 -14.71 5.80 18.46
CA LYS A 192 -14.46 4.89 17.34
C LYS A 192 -13.58 5.51 16.25
N ALA A 193 -13.82 6.79 15.93
CA ALA A 193 -13.00 7.52 14.97
C ALA A 193 -11.54 7.65 15.44
N THR A 194 -11.32 7.87 16.74
CA THR A 194 -9.97 7.94 17.33
C THR A 194 -9.28 6.58 17.29
N ASP A 195 -9.97 5.49 17.66
CA ASP A 195 -9.41 4.13 17.60
C ASP A 195 -9.06 3.75 16.16
N MET A 196 -9.94 4.05 15.23
CA MET A 196 -9.69 3.86 13.79
C MET A 196 -8.47 4.65 13.32
N ALA A 197 -8.34 5.91 13.73
CA ALA A 197 -7.22 6.77 13.37
C ALA A 197 -5.89 6.21 13.88
N ILE A 198 -5.83 5.76 15.14
CA ILE A 198 -4.65 5.14 15.75
C ILE A 198 -4.26 3.84 15.01
N ALA A 199 -5.24 2.96 14.79
CA ALA A 199 -5.03 1.69 14.10
C ALA A 199 -4.53 1.88 12.66
N ALA A 200 -5.07 2.87 11.93
CA ALA A 200 -4.65 3.16 10.56
C ALA A 200 -3.29 3.88 10.50
N LYS A 201 -3.05 4.83 11.44
CA LYS A 201 -1.87 5.70 11.41
C LYS A 201 -0.59 5.00 11.81
N PHE A 202 -0.63 4.26 12.92
CA PHE A 202 0.61 3.84 13.57
C PHE A 202 1.12 2.45 13.17
N ARG A 203 0.43 1.73 12.30
CA ARG A 203 0.98 0.51 11.69
C ARG A 203 2.36 0.81 11.10
N ASN A 204 3.31 -0.11 11.34
CA ASN A 204 4.69 0.02 10.89
C ASN A 204 5.28 1.43 11.17
N ASN A 205 4.91 2.01 12.31
CA ASN A 205 5.30 3.36 12.72
C ASN A 205 4.96 4.44 11.67
N GLY A 206 3.81 4.31 11.00
CA GLY A 206 3.36 5.23 9.95
C GLY A 206 4.09 5.11 8.61
N GLN A 207 4.98 4.13 8.45
CA GLN A 207 5.72 3.88 7.21
C GLN A 207 4.88 3.05 6.23
N VAL A 208 3.71 3.58 5.87
CA VAL A 208 2.67 2.92 5.07
C VAL A 208 2.11 3.90 4.04
N CYS A 209 2.04 3.51 2.78
CA CYS A 209 1.51 4.35 1.70
C CYS A 209 0.02 4.74 1.89
N ILE A 210 -0.73 3.93 2.63
CA ILE A 210 -2.13 4.20 3.00
C ILE A 210 -2.29 4.79 4.40
N SER A 211 -1.20 5.10 5.13
CA SER A 211 -1.29 5.69 6.46
C SER A 211 -1.92 7.09 6.38
N PRO A 212 -2.93 7.38 7.21
CA PRO A 212 -3.47 8.75 7.30
C PRO A 212 -2.34 9.75 7.59
N SER A 213 -2.28 10.79 6.81
CA SER A 213 -1.22 11.81 6.90
C SER A 213 -1.75 13.25 6.82
N LYS A 214 -3.07 13.39 6.59
CA LYS A 214 -3.83 14.66 6.66
C LYS A 214 -5.09 14.41 7.47
N PHE A 215 -5.18 14.96 8.69
CA PHE A 215 -6.34 14.77 9.55
C PHE A 215 -7.21 16.02 9.50
N TYR A 216 -8.38 15.90 8.87
CA TYR A 216 -9.39 16.93 8.79
C TYR A 216 -10.53 16.59 9.76
N ILE A 217 -10.75 17.44 10.77
CA ILE A 217 -11.79 17.23 11.78
C ILE A 217 -12.77 18.41 11.74
N GLN A 218 -14.06 18.13 11.66
CA GLN A 218 -15.07 19.20 11.67
C GLN A 218 -14.97 20.00 12.97
N ASN A 219 -15.03 21.32 12.88
CA ASN A 219 -14.70 22.28 13.95
C ASN A 219 -15.34 21.92 15.29
N SER A 220 -16.63 21.57 15.29
CA SER A 220 -17.38 21.21 16.50
C SER A 220 -16.80 20.00 17.26
N LYS A 221 -16.03 19.15 16.59
CA LYS A 221 -15.45 17.90 17.15
C LYS A 221 -13.93 17.94 17.31
N LYS A 222 -13.26 18.96 16.78
CA LYS A 222 -11.80 19.00 16.75
C LYS A 222 -11.18 18.87 18.14
N LYS A 223 -11.66 19.64 19.10
CA LYS A 223 -11.11 19.62 20.47
C LYS A 223 -11.21 18.26 21.12
N ASP A 224 -12.38 17.62 21.03
CA ASP A 224 -12.63 16.32 21.65
C ASP A 224 -11.82 15.22 20.99
N PHE A 225 -11.79 15.19 19.65
CA PHE A 225 -11.00 14.23 18.90
C PHE A 225 -9.50 14.36 19.20
N VAL A 226 -8.94 15.57 19.13
CA VAL A 226 -7.51 15.81 19.34
C VAL A 226 -7.09 15.42 20.76
N ASN A 227 -7.88 15.80 21.78
CA ASN A 227 -7.59 15.45 23.16
C ASN A 227 -7.56 13.93 23.36
N LEU A 228 -8.57 13.22 22.85
CA LEU A 228 -8.66 11.77 22.98
C LEU A 228 -7.57 11.06 22.16
N PHE A 229 -7.25 11.58 20.97
CA PHE A 229 -6.17 11.04 20.13
C PHE A 229 -4.81 11.17 20.80
N VAL A 230 -4.52 12.33 21.41
CA VAL A 230 -3.30 12.56 22.19
C VAL A 230 -3.23 11.61 23.40
N GLU A 231 -4.33 11.49 24.17
CA GLU A 231 -4.39 10.60 25.32
C GLU A 231 -4.10 9.14 24.97
N LYS A 232 -4.79 8.63 23.92
CA LYS A 232 -4.63 7.24 23.48
C LYS A 232 -3.24 7.00 22.87
N THR A 233 -2.72 7.96 22.10
CA THR A 233 -1.38 7.87 21.48
C THR A 233 -0.26 7.81 22.51
N LYS A 234 -0.37 8.53 23.64
CA LYS A 234 0.60 8.47 24.75
C LYS A 234 0.75 7.08 25.38
N LYS A 235 -0.26 6.22 25.23
CA LYS A 235 -0.27 4.85 25.79
C LYS A 235 0.45 3.85 24.90
N LEU A 236 0.79 4.22 23.66
CA LEU A 236 1.48 3.32 22.72
C LEU A 236 2.92 3.05 23.18
N LYS A 237 3.25 1.78 23.29
CA LYS A 237 4.58 1.33 23.74
C LYS A 237 5.56 1.30 22.57
N ILE A 238 6.58 2.13 22.66
CA ILE A 238 7.70 2.15 21.72
C ILE A 238 8.76 1.13 22.19
N GLY A 239 9.32 0.34 21.27
CA GLY A 239 10.35 -0.62 21.63
C GLY A 239 10.86 -1.44 20.44
N ASN A 240 11.64 -2.47 20.76
CA ASN A 240 12.11 -3.43 19.78
C ASN A 240 10.94 -4.28 19.30
N GLY A 241 10.75 -4.38 17.98
CA GLY A 241 9.67 -5.16 17.37
C GLY A 241 9.65 -6.64 17.77
N MET A 242 10.76 -7.17 18.28
CA MET A 242 10.84 -8.54 18.81
C MET A 242 10.21 -8.71 20.20
N ASP A 243 9.95 -7.63 20.93
CA ASP A 243 9.35 -7.68 22.25
C ASP A 243 7.82 -7.81 22.15
N ALA A 244 7.23 -8.64 23.01
CA ALA A 244 5.84 -9.12 22.85
C ALA A 244 4.76 -8.04 22.92
N ASP A 245 4.97 -6.97 23.66
CA ASP A 245 3.98 -5.93 23.97
C ASP A 245 4.28 -4.58 23.29
N VAL A 246 5.24 -4.55 22.39
CA VAL A 246 5.60 -3.37 21.60
C VAL A 246 4.56 -3.14 20.51
N GLN A 247 4.13 -1.88 20.39
CA GLN A 247 3.16 -1.43 19.39
C GLN A 247 3.80 -0.53 18.32
N LEU A 248 4.92 0.13 18.66
CA LEU A 248 5.65 1.01 17.75
C LEU A 248 7.12 0.58 17.68
N GLY A 249 7.52 0.09 16.53
CA GLY A 249 8.92 -0.18 16.22
C GLY A 249 9.71 1.07 15.83
N PRO A 250 10.99 0.92 15.45
CA PRO A 250 11.80 2.03 14.95
C PRO A 250 11.38 2.46 13.55
N MET A 251 11.89 3.61 13.10
CA MET A 251 12.04 3.90 11.67
C MET A 251 13.01 2.87 11.07
N THR A 252 12.73 2.40 9.87
CA THR A 252 13.51 1.29 9.28
C THR A 252 14.95 1.66 8.99
N THR A 253 15.23 2.92 8.64
CA THR A 253 16.58 3.36 8.29
C THR A 253 16.94 4.69 8.94
N LYS A 254 18.27 4.95 9.10
CA LYS A 254 18.78 6.25 9.54
C LYS A 254 18.29 7.37 8.61
N LYS A 255 18.28 7.11 7.31
CA LYS A 255 17.79 8.08 6.31
C LYS A 255 16.35 8.49 6.61
N ARG A 256 15.45 7.51 6.85
CA ARG A 256 14.05 7.82 7.18
C ARG A 256 13.92 8.61 8.48
N LEU A 257 14.71 8.25 9.50
CA LEU A 257 14.72 9.01 10.75
C LEU A 257 15.11 10.48 10.50
N THR A 258 16.20 10.72 9.75
CA THR A 258 16.65 12.09 9.41
C THR A 258 15.59 12.87 8.67
N GLU A 259 14.95 12.26 7.64
CA GLU A 259 13.87 12.90 6.88
C GLU A 259 12.65 13.26 7.74
N ILE A 260 12.33 12.44 8.75
CA ILE A 260 11.27 12.74 9.72
C ILE A 260 11.67 13.90 10.64
N GLU A 261 12.91 13.92 11.14
CA GLU A 261 13.42 15.00 11.98
C GLU A 261 13.39 16.34 11.24
N GLU A 262 13.89 16.36 10.01
CA GLU A 262 13.88 17.56 9.14
C GLU A 262 12.45 18.06 8.88
N LEU A 263 11.51 17.16 8.58
CA LEU A 263 10.13 17.53 8.34
C LEU A 263 9.44 18.07 9.61
N VAL A 264 9.73 17.49 10.78
CA VAL A 264 9.21 17.97 12.06
C VAL A 264 9.72 19.38 12.36
N GLU A 265 11.03 19.62 12.22
CA GLU A 265 11.59 20.95 12.46
C GLU A 265 11.07 21.98 11.46
N LYS A 266 10.92 21.60 10.19
CA LYS A 266 10.31 22.46 9.16
C LYS A 266 8.86 22.83 9.53
N THR A 267 8.07 21.85 9.94
CA THR A 267 6.66 22.06 10.33
C THR A 267 6.54 22.99 11.56
N LYS A 268 7.45 22.88 12.53
CA LYS A 268 7.55 23.83 13.67
C LYS A 268 7.89 25.25 13.22
N GLN A 269 8.87 25.39 12.32
CA GLN A 269 9.27 26.69 11.76
C GLN A 269 8.15 27.35 10.97
N GLU A 270 7.27 26.58 10.35
CA GLU A 270 6.07 27.06 9.64
C GLU A 270 4.96 27.52 10.61
N GLY A 271 5.10 27.28 11.91
CA GLY A 271 4.21 27.78 12.97
C GLY A 271 3.35 26.71 13.63
N ALA A 272 3.51 25.42 13.31
CA ALA A 272 2.74 24.35 13.93
C ALA A 272 3.08 24.19 15.40
N LYS A 273 2.05 23.94 16.21
CA LYS A 273 2.17 23.62 17.63
C LYS A 273 2.28 22.11 17.81
N VAL A 274 3.35 21.64 18.48
CA VAL A 274 3.51 20.24 18.84
C VAL A 274 2.70 19.95 20.12
N LEU A 275 1.73 19.05 20.01
CA LEU A 275 0.92 18.59 21.15
C LEU A 275 1.50 17.34 21.80
N LEU A 276 2.22 16.51 21.04
CA LEU A 276 2.86 15.28 21.51
C LEU A 276 4.07 14.97 20.64
N GLY A 277 5.11 14.39 21.21
CA GLY A 277 6.28 13.89 20.48
C GLY A 277 7.20 14.98 19.96
N GLY A 278 7.56 14.90 18.68
CA GLY A 278 8.45 15.83 18.00
C GLY A 278 9.94 15.66 18.34
N LYS A 279 10.33 14.47 18.83
CA LYS A 279 11.69 14.14 19.25
C LYS A 279 11.93 12.63 19.26
N ARG A 280 13.18 12.23 19.44
CA ARG A 280 13.52 10.84 19.75
C ARG A 280 13.10 10.51 21.19
N PRO A 281 12.57 9.30 21.46
CA PRO A 281 12.22 8.88 22.80
C PRO A 281 13.48 8.75 23.68
N SER A 282 13.34 9.08 24.96
CA SER A 282 14.41 8.86 25.96
C SER A 282 14.59 7.36 26.24
N GLY A 283 15.80 6.96 26.66
CA GLY A 283 16.10 5.57 27.04
C GLY A 283 16.54 4.65 25.90
N PHE A 284 16.57 5.12 24.67
CA PHE A 284 17.06 4.34 23.53
C PHE A 284 18.43 4.83 23.06
N ASN A 285 19.49 4.07 23.38
CA ASN A 285 20.86 4.41 22.97
C ASN A 285 21.21 3.89 21.57
N LYS A 286 20.39 2.98 21.01
CA LYS A 286 20.55 2.36 19.69
C LYS A 286 19.19 2.26 19.00
N GLY A 287 19.21 2.18 17.65
CA GLY A 287 18.01 2.12 16.82
C GLY A 287 17.54 3.50 16.38
N PHE A 288 16.59 3.50 15.46
CA PHE A 288 16.09 4.71 14.78
C PHE A 288 14.70 5.09 15.30
N TYR A 289 14.52 5.12 16.62
CA TYR A 289 13.24 5.40 17.25
C TYR A 289 12.85 6.87 17.15
N TYR A 290 11.56 7.11 16.91
CA TYR A 290 10.96 8.45 16.90
C TYR A 290 9.58 8.40 17.54
N GLU A 291 9.24 9.41 18.36
CA GLU A 291 7.95 9.48 19.03
C GLU A 291 6.81 9.77 18.04
N PRO A 292 5.62 9.18 18.21
CA PRO A 292 4.41 9.65 17.55
C PRO A 292 4.26 11.14 17.76
N THR A 293 4.09 11.88 16.67
CA THR A 293 4.11 13.35 16.73
C THR A 293 2.80 13.93 16.21
N ILE A 294 2.13 14.68 17.07
CA ILE A 294 0.84 15.31 16.79
C ILE A 294 1.05 16.82 16.72
N PHE A 295 0.63 17.42 15.62
CA PHE A 295 0.67 18.85 15.39
C PHE A 295 -0.73 19.45 15.39
N ASP A 296 -0.88 20.63 15.99
CA ASP A 296 -2.03 21.52 15.82
C ASP A 296 -1.59 22.84 15.17
N ASP A 297 -2.54 23.71 14.87
CA ASP A 297 -2.29 24.99 14.20
C ASP A 297 -1.61 24.82 12.82
N VAL A 298 -1.93 23.74 12.10
CA VAL A 298 -1.43 23.44 10.76
C VAL A 298 -2.39 23.96 9.71
N THR A 299 -1.84 24.48 8.61
CA THR A 299 -2.61 24.86 7.41
C THR A 299 -2.22 23.97 6.22
N ASP A 300 -3.05 23.94 5.18
CA ASP A 300 -2.79 23.18 3.95
C ASP A 300 -1.52 23.66 3.21
N GLU A 301 -1.02 24.86 3.52
CA GLU A 301 0.19 25.42 2.92
C GLU A 301 1.49 24.88 3.51
N PHE A 302 1.43 24.23 4.68
CA PHE A 302 2.62 23.70 5.34
C PHE A 302 3.25 22.55 4.55
N THR A 303 4.57 22.42 4.64
CA THR A 303 5.33 21.39 3.93
C THR A 303 4.83 19.98 4.21
N ILE A 304 4.46 19.69 5.46
CA ILE A 304 3.93 18.38 5.87
C ILE A 304 2.62 18.01 5.15
N MET A 305 1.87 18.98 4.65
CA MET A 305 0.63 18.77 3.90
C MET A 305 0.85 18.59 2.40
N LYS A 306 2.06 18.92 1.89
CA LYS A 306 2.42 18.87 0.47
C LYS A 306 3.25 17.65 0.08
N GLN A 307 3.76 16.91 1.07
CA GLN A 307 4.57 15.69 0.82
C GLN A 307 4.17 14.57 1.76
N GLU A 308 4.27 13.34 1.29
CA GLU A 308 4.04 12.13 2.08
C GLU A 308 5.07 12.06 3.24
N PRO A 309 4.65 12.12 4.52
CA PRO A 309 5.61 12.07 5.63
C PRO A 309 6.25 10.69 5.81
N PHE A 310 5.53 9.62 5.47
CA PHE A 310 5.94 8.22 5.60
C PHE A 310 6.54 7.90 6.97
N GLY A 311 5.83 8.30 8.03
CA GLY A 311 6.24 8.17 9.42
C GLY A 311 5.14 8.57 10.40
N PRO A 312 5.42 8.62 11.71
CA PRO A 312 4.41 8.77 12.76
C PRO A 312 3.97 10.22 12.99
N LEU A 313 3.74 11.00 11.93
CA LEU A 313 3.39 12.41 11.99
C LEU A 313 1.90 12.63 11.69
N CYS A 314 1.22 13.40 12.55
CA CYS A 314 -0.23 13.62 12.53
C CYS A 314 -0.56 15.12 12.56
N PRO A 315 -0.62 15.82 11.43
CA PRO A 315 -1.11 17.20 11.37
C PRO A 315 -2.64 17.23 11.51
N MET A 316 -3.15 18.02 12.46
CA MET A 316 -4.59 18.15 12.78
C MET A 316 -5.13 19.47 12.27
N LEU A 317 -6.06 19.42 11.31
CA LEU A 317 -6.69 20.57 10.70
C LEU A 317 -8.19 20.56 10.99
N SER A 318 -8.79 21.74 11.00
CA SER A 318 -10.26 21.85 11.07
C SER A 318 -10.86 22.16 9.72
N PHE A 319 -12.16 21.87 9.59
CA PHE A 319 -13.01 22.30 8.48
C PHE A 319 -14.44 22.61 8.97
N GLU A 320 -15.18 23.38 8.19
CA GLU A 320 -16.56 23.76 8.52
C GLU A 320 -17.59 22.96 7.73
N THR A 321 -17.42 22.84 6.41
CA THR A 321 -18.43 22.28 5.52
C THR A 321 -17.95 21.06 4.76
N PHE A 322 -18.90 20.24 4.31
CA PHE A 322 -18.63 19.08 3.46
C PHE A 322 -17.84 19.46 2.20
N ASP A 323 -18.30 20.46 1.46
CA ASP A 323 -17.69 20.84 0.18
C ASP A 323 -16.27 21.40 0.37
N GLU A 324 -16.03 22.12 1.49
CA GLU A 324 -14.69 22.57 1.85
C GLU A 324 -13.73 21.40 2.03
N VAL A 325 -14.10 20.42 2.85
CA VAL A 325 -13.19 19.32 3.17
C VAL A 325 -12.93 18.42 1.96
N ILE A 326 -13.91 18.17 1.12
CA ILE A 326 -13.73 17.40 -0.12
C ILE A 326 -12.77 18.14 -1.07
N LYS A 327 -12.94 19.44 -1.26
CA LYS A 327 -12.02 20.24 -2.08
C LYS A 327 -10.59 20.20 -1.55
N ARG A 328 -10.40 20.34 -0.24
CA ARG A 328 -9.06 20.31 0.41
C ARG A 328 -8.44 18.91 0.33
N ALA A 329 -9.21 17.85 0.56
CA ALA A 329 -8.76 16.48 0.45
C ALA A 329 -8.28 16.13 -0.98
N ASN A 330 -8.98 16.63 -2.00
CA ASN A 330 -8.67 16.42 -3.41
C ASN A 330 -7.53 17.29 -3.95
N ASN A 331 -7.18 18.37 -3.26
CA ASN A 331 -6.11 19.29 -3.68
C ASN A 331 -4.72 18.70 -3.44
N HIS A 332 -4.46 17.56 -4.09
CA HIS A 332 -3.16 16.88 -4.06
C HIS A 332 -2.95 16.04 -5.32
N GLU A 333 -1.68 15.87 -5.71
CA GLU A 333 -1.30 15.06 -6.88
C GLU A 333 -1.36 13.56 -6.63
N LEU A 334 -1.47 13.11 -5.36
CA LEU A 334 -1.56 11.71 -4.97
C LEU A 334 -3.00 11.35 -4.59
N GLY A 335 -3.41 10.12 -4.89
CA GLY A 335 -4.75 9.63 -4.59
C GLY A 335 -4.79 8.11 -4.39
N LEU A 336 -4.22 7.60 -3.27
CA LEU A 336 -4.22 6.16 -2.98
C LEU A 336 -5.42 5.77 -2.12
N ALA A 337 -5.47 6.26 -0.88
CA ALA A 337 -6.49 5.91 0.09
C ALA A 337 -7.05 7.15 0.80
N SER A 338 -8.28 7.03 1.30
CA SER A 338 -8.94 8.01 2.17
C SER A 338 -9.77 7.31 3.23
N TYR A 339 -9.99 8.01 4.35
CA TYR A 339 -10.74 7.52 5.50
C TYR A 339 -11.81 8.53 5.88
N ILE A 340 -13.01 8.05 6.15
CA ILE A 340 -14.19 8.88 6.46
C ILE A 340 -14.83 8.32 7.72
N CYS A 341 -15.10 9.19 8.69
CA CYS A 341 -15.84 8.89 9.90
C CYS A 341 -17.12 9.73 9.91
N THR A 342 -18.28 9.09 9.76
CA THR A 342 -19.62 9.70 9.79
C THR A 342 -20.67 8.65 10.12
N ASN A 343 -21.78 9.04 10.75
CA ASN A 343 -22.97 8.20 10.90
C ASN A 343 -24.02 8.45 9.82
N SER A 344 -23.84 9.48 8.97
CA SER A 344 -24.72 9.80 7.87
C SER A 344 -24.41 8.96 6.62
N MET A 345 -25.36 8.15 6.19
CA MET A 345 -25.25 7.40 4.93
C MET A 345 -25.13 8.33 3.72
N GLU A 346 -25.78 9.49 3.76
CA GLU A 346 -25.67 10.49 2.69
C GLU A 346 -24.25 11.04 2.59
N GLN A 347 -23.66 11.47 3.71
CA GLN A 347 -22.29 11.97 3.72
C GLN A 347 -21.29 10.89 3.32
N ALA A 348 -21.46 9.65 3.80
CA ALA A 348 -20.63 8.52 3.44
C ALA A 348 -20.64 8.27 1.92
N HIS A 349 -21.82 8.24 1.31
CA HIS A 349 -22.00 8.02 -0.12
C HIS A 349 -21.41 9.18 -0.94
N ARG A 350 -21.80 10.41 -0.65
CA ARG A 350 -21.29 11.61 -1.35
C ARG A 350 -19.77 11.73 -1.26
N ALA A 351 -19.19 11.50 -0.08
CA ALA A 351 -17.75 11.56 0.09
C ALA A 351 -17.04 10.44 -0.68
N SER A 352 -17.60 9.21 -0.69
CA SER A 352 -17.04 8.10 -1.45
C SER A 352 -17.02 8.34 -2.96
N GLU A 353 -18.01 9.07 -3.49
CA GLU A 353 -18.07 9.43 -4.92
C GLU A 353 -17.13 10.60 -5.28
N GLN A 354 -16.98 11.58 -4.36
CA GLN A 354 -16.32 12.84 -4.67
C GLN A 354 -14.84 12.89 -4.29
N ILE A 355 -14.37 12.00 -3.38
CA ILE A 355 -12.96 11.94 -3.01
C ILE A 355 -12.17 11.26 -4.12
N GLU A 356 -11.13 11.94 -4.59
CA GLU A 356 -10.26 11.49 -5.67
C GLU A 356 -9.13 10.59 -5.14
N THR A 357 -9.51 9.40 -4.65
CA THR A 357 -8.59 8.33 -4.25
C THR A 357 -9.05 6.98 -4.82
N GLY A 358 -8.11 6.05 -4.98
CA GLY A 358 -8.43 4.73 -5.52
C GLY A 358 -9.18 3.84 -4.52
N THR A 359 -9.08 4.15 -3.22
CA THR A 359 -9.74 3.41 -2.15
C THR A 359 -10.31 4.36 -1.11
N VAL A 360 -11.56 4.14 -0.70
CA VAL A 360 -12.24 4.90 0.36
C VAL A 360 -12.70 3.93 1.45
N ALA A 361 -12.31 4.20 2.69
CA ALA A 361 -12.78 3.46 3.86
C ALA A 361 -13.73 4.33 4.69
N VAL A 362 -14.92 3.83 4.97
CA VAL A 362 -15.91 4.51 5.81
C VAL A 362 -16.06 3.73 7.11
N ASN A 363 -15.78 4.38 8.24
CA ASN A 363 -15.89 3.82 9.59
C ASN A 363 -15.10 2.51 9.81
N THR A 364 -14.04 2.27 9.02
CA THR A 364 -13.15 1.12 9.14
C THR A 364 -11.71 1.51 8.80
N PRO A 365 -10.68 0.97 9.48
CA PRO A 365 -9.28 1.18 9.09
C PRO A 365 -8.83 0.28 7.93
N LEU A 366 -9.69 -0.65 7.48
CA LEU A 366 -9.35 -1.67 6.49
C LEU A 366 -9.57 -1.14 5.06
N VAL A 367 -8.49 -0.76 4.39
CA VAL A 367 -8.50 -0.29 2.98
C VAL A 367 -7.81 -1.25 2.02
N ALA A 368 -7.20 -2.33 2.52
CA ALA A 368 -6.44 -3.27 1.72
C ALA A 368 -6.76 -4.71 2.12
N ILE A 369 -7.78 -5.27 1.48
CA ILE A 369 -8.21 -6.67 1.63
C ILE A 369 -7.94 -7.45 0.34
N ALA A 370 -7.96 -8.77 0.39
CA ALA A 370 -7.63 -9.62 -0.76
C ALA A 370 -8.68 -9.50 -1.88
N GLU A 371 -9.95 -9.39 -1.49
CA GLU A 371 -11.13 -9.39 -2.37
C GLU A 371 -11.34 -8.08 -3.13
N ALA A 372 -10.73 -6.99 -2.65
CA ALA A 372 -10.91 -5.66 -3.23
C ALA A 372 -9.73 -5.23 -4.11
N PRO A 373 -10.01 -4.50 -5.22
CA PRO A 373 -8.95 -3.94 -6.04
C PRO A 373 -8.24 -2.81 -5.28
N PHE A 374 -6.94 -3.00 -5.05
CA PHE A 374 -6.07 -2.04 -4.40
C PHE A 374 -5.26 -1.27 -5.44
N GLY A 375 -5.20 0.05 -5.31
CA GLY A 375 -4.40 0.92 -6.16
C GLY A 375 -4.91 2.34 -6.19
N GLY A 376 -4.04 3.25 -6.63
CA GLY A 376 -4.31 4.68 -6.65
C GLY A 376 -4.73 5.23 -8.00
N ILE A 377 -4.98 6.54 -7.98
CA ILE A 377 -5.19 7.39 -9.15
C ILE A 377 -4.18 8.54 -9.13
N LYS A 378 -4.21 9.42 -10.10
CA LYS A 378 -3.27 10.56 -10.23
C LYS A 378 -1.81 10.07 -10.26
N GLN A 379 -0.90 10.75 -9.57
CA GLN A 379 0.52 10.34 -9.51
C GLN A 379 0.83 9.20 -8.54
N THR A 380 -0.19 8.60 -7.94
CA THR A 380 -0.05 7.35 -7.19
C THR A 380 0.11 6.14 -8.11
N GLY A 381 -0.16 6.29 -9.39
CA GLY A 381 0.04 5.25 -10.39
C GLY A 381 -1.24 4.77 -11.04
N TYR A 382 -1.18 3.57 -11.63
CA TYR A 382 -2.30 2.96 -12.33
C TYR A 382 -2.16 1.43 -12.40
N GLY A 383 -3.24 0.77 -12.78
CA GLY A 383 -3.45 -0.65 -12.58
C GLY A 383 -4.07 -0.91 -11.21
N ARG A 384 -4.32 -2.16 -10.91
CA ARG A 384 -4.84 -2.59 -9.61
C ARG A 384 -4.18 -3.89 -9.18
N GLU A 385 -3.99 -4.04 -7.87
CA GLU A 385 -3.54 -5.27 -7.23
C GLU A 385 -4.66 -5.81 -6.32
N GLY A 386 -4.88 -7.12 -6.30
CA GLY A 386 -6.00 -7.72 -5.55
C GLY A 386 -7.36 -7.60 -6.27
N GLY A 387 -8.37 -8.20 -5.66
CA GLY A 387 -9.67 -8.36 -6.29
C GLY A 387 -9.62 -9.14 -7.60
N SER A 388 -10.74 -9.25 -8.29
CA SER A 388 -10.85 -9.94 -9.57
C SER A 388 -10.25 -9.15 -10.75
N MET A 389 -9.93 -7.86 -10.54
CA MET A 389 -9.41 -7.00 -11.61
C MET A 389 -7.91 -7.21 -11.85
N ALA A 390 -7.14 -7.51 -10.81
CA ALA A 390 -5.69 -7.58 -10.87
C ALA A 390 -5.17 -8.61 -11.88
N ILE A 391 -5.80 -9.77 -11.97
CA ILE A 391 -5.36 -10.87 -12.84
C ILE A 391 -5.39 -10.48 -14.31
N LYS A 392 -6.31 -9.60 -14.72
CA LYS A 392 -6.44 -9.15 -16.12
C LYS A 392 -5.23 -8.37 -16.60
N ASP A 393 -4.52 -7.70 -15.70
CA ASP A 393 -3.28 -6.97 -16.02
C ASP A 393 -2.11 -7.91 -16.36
N TYR A 394 -2.23 -9.21 -16.06
CA TYR A 394 -1.25 -10.26 -16.35
C TYR A 394 -1.64 -11.13 -17.54
N LEU A 395 -2.70 -10.76 -18.27
CA LEU A 395 -3.25 -11.53 -19.38
C LEU A 395 -3.28 -10.70 -20.67
N ASN A 396 -3.03 -11.37 -21.80
CA ASN A 396 -3.30 -10.86 -23.13
C ASN A 396 -4.67 -11.32 -23.58
N VAL A 397 -5.45 -10.42 -24.17
CA VAL A 397 -6.71 -10.75 -24.82
C VAL A 397 -6.41 -11.14 -26.25
N LYS A 398 -6.94 -12.28 -26.68
CA LYS A 398 -6.85 -12.76 -28.07
C LYS A 398 -8.24 -13.18 -28.53
N TYR A 399 -8.58 -12.88 -29.78
CA TYR A 399 -9.78 -13.44 -30.39
C TYR A 399 -9.45 -14.23 -31.65
N THR A 400 -10.27 -15.21 -31.92
CA THR A 400 -10.24 -15.96 -33.17
C THR A 400 -11.58 -15.81 -33.89
N HIS A 401 -11.54 -15.41 -35.14
CA HIS A 401 -12.70 -15.40 -36.02
C HIS A 401 -12.61 -16.64 -36.92
N LEU A 402 -13.53 -17.58 -36.73
CA LEU A 402 -13.53 -18.87 -37.41
C LEU A 402 -14.55 -18.86 -38.52
N GLY A 403 -14.13 -19.18 -39.75
CA GLY A 403 -15.03 -19.62 -40.80
C GLY A 403 -15.40 -21.10 -40.60
N ILE A 404 -16.70 -21.42 -40.58
CA ILE A 404 -17.19 -22.78 -40.31
C ILE A 404 -17.32 -23.61 -41.59
N LYS A 405 -17.59 -22.93 -42.72
CA LYS A 405 -17.58 -23.56 -44.06
C LYS A 405 -16.33 -23.11 -44.80
N GLY A 406 -15.46 -24.06 -45.11
CA GLY A 406 -14.35 -23.93 -46.06
C GLY A 406 -14.77 -24.37 -47.43
#